data_24deeaba085ab45c31594e386e0878f4
#
_entry.id   24deeaba085ab45c31594e386e0878f4
#
_cell.length_a   1.000
_cell.length_b   1.000
_cell.length_c   1.000
_cell.angle_alpha   90.00
_cell.angle_beta   90.00
_cell.angle_gamma   90.00
#
_symmetry.space_group_name_H-M   'P 1'
#
loop_
_entity.id
_entity.type
_entity.pdbx_description
1 polymer ?
#
loop_
_entity_poly.entity_id
_entity_poly.type
_entity_poly.pdbx_seq_one_letter_code
_entity_poly.pdbx_strand_id
1 'polypeptide(L)'
;MSRTRLAGLVAALTTVMTPAQAQDPMSALERPETLTRFFDALDAAAAGEGERPVHILQLGDSHTVGDLITASVRSRLQNSIGRGGRGALPPGKPYALYQPRQVELFEQAWTAVTPGPGSAAMSGVGLSGSRVLIWGEGSSLRMEAEGSAAFSRIVLCGASGPAAGTLTVRAGFSETVVSFADAAAGAACREVRLGEPARSATLIGGTGAVDLHSVATFAEGPGVAVSALGVIGATLRDLAVRDPAVVRAELEAWGPDLIVLAFGTNEGFDPFLDPGAYEPLLRGQIARLRSLAPDADILILGAPDAQRPEGGGTCGDEETLWRIPRELPLVRDVQRRVAADMGVAFWDWHARMGGDCSAHRLATAWEPLMRGDHVHFNSAGGDWIGQMLSGDLTAAWRARAVPAAAEE
;
A
#
# COMPACT_ATOMS: atom_id res chain seq x y z
N MET A 1 57.95 -55.34 23.70
CA MET A 1 57.25 -55.15 22.40
C MET A 1 56.06 -54.20 22.63
N SER A 2 56.31 -52.91 22.41
CA SER A 2 55.33 -51.83 22.62
C SER A 2 54.58 -51.57 21.35
N ARG A 3 53.23 -51.60 21.39
CA ARG A 3 52.35 -51.21 20.28
C ARG A 3 51.76 -49.86 20.55
N THR A 4 52.30 -48.86 19.87
CA THR A 4 51.78 -47.48 19.84
C THR A 4 50.54 -47.41 18.96
N ARG A 5 49.38 -46.98 19.49
CA ARG A 5 48.17 -46.69 18.74
C ARG A 5 48.16 -45.20 18.34
N LEU A 6 48.21 -44.91 17.05
CA LEU A 6 47.92 -43.59 16.52
C LEU A 6 46.40 -43.35 16.57
N ALA A 7 45.97 -42.30 17.27
CA ALA A 7 44.63 -41.78 17.22
C ALA A 7 44.58 -40.68 16.15
N GLY A 8 43.85 -40.94 15.07
CA GLY A 8 43.57 -39.91 14.04
C GLY A 8 42.48 -38.98 14.50
N LEU A 9 42.80 -37.69 14.56
CA LEU A 9 41.87 -36.63 14.82
C LEU A 9 41.16 -36.26 13.50
N VAL A 10 39.87 -36.58 13.39
CA VAL A 10 39.02 -36.09 12.29
C VAL A 10 38.49 -34.74 12.70
N ALA A 11 39.02 -33.65 12.12
CA ALA A 11 38.46 -32.32 12.26
C ALA A 11 37.23 -32.19 11.35
N ALA A 12 36.06 -32.16 11.95
CA ALA A 12 34.82 -31.80 11.25
C ALA A 12 34.87 -30.29 10.94
N LEU A 13 35.02 -29.92 9.66
CA LEU A 13 34.76 -28.57 9.19
C LEU A 13 33.26 -28.34 9.21
N THR A 14 32.77 -27.68 10.22
CA THR A 14 31.44 -27.05 10.19
C THR A 14 31.53 -25.79 9.33
N THR A 15 31.08 -25.89 8.10
CA THR A 15 30.80 -24.74 7.25
C THR A 15 29.64 -23.98 7.88
N VAL A 16 29.97 -22.92 8.61
CA VAL A 16 28.99 -21.91 9.02
C VAL A 16 28.55 -21.20 7.75
N MET A 17 27.34 -21.51 7.28
CA MET A 17 26.70 -20.70 6.22
C MET A 17 26.50 -19.30 6.81
N THR A 18 27.32 -18.36 6.34
CA THR A 18 27.06 -16.92 6.55
C THR A 18 25.68 -16.58 6.00
N PRO A 19 24.84 -15.86 6.76
CA PRO A 19 23.60 -15.34 6.20
C PRO A 19 23.94 -14.53 4.94
N ALA A 20 23.12 -14.70 3.90
CA ALA A 20 23.25 -13.95 2.64
C ALA A 20 23.55 -12.49 2.98
N GLN A 21 24.64 -11.97 2.41
CA GLN A 21 25.03 -10.57 2.60
C GLN A 21 23.81 -9.70 2.35
N ALA A 22 23.36 -8.98 3.39
CA ALA A 22 22.32 -7.98 3.22
C ALA A 22 22.83 -7.02 2.14
N GLN A 23 22.14 -6.97 1.00
CA GLN A 23 22.44 -5.97 -0.03
C GLN A 23 22.40 -4.60 0.64
N ASP A 24 23.29 -3.71 0.21
CA ASP A 24 23.33 -2.32 0.65
C ASP A 24 21.89 -1.74 0.56
N PRO A 25 21.29 -1.26 1.66
CA PRO A 25 19.95 -0.69 1.66
C PRO A 25 19.74 0.36 0.56
N MET A 26 20.75 1.13 0.25
CA MET A 26 20.72 2.17 -0.79
C MET A 26 20.61 1.62 -2.21
N SER A 27 20.95 0.36 -2.45
CA SER A 27 20.98 -0.22 -3.80
C SER A 27 19.58 -0.61 -4.34
N ALA A 28 18.60 -0.79 -3.48
CA ALA A 28 17.25 -1.19 -3.89
C ALA A 28 16.32 0.00 -4.18
N LEU A 29 16.55 1.16 -3.57
CA LEU A 29 15.82 2.40 -3.85
C LEU A 29 16.61 3.24 -4.85
N GLU A 30 16.13 3.27 -6.08
CA GLU A 30 16.69 4.05 -7.16
C GLU A 30 16.06 5.45 -7.18
N ARG A 31 16.86 6.47 -7.47
CA ARG A 31 16.48 7.88 -7.56
C ARG A 31 15.80 8.44 -6.30
N PRO A 32 16.35 8.20 -5.10
CA PRO A 32 15.81 8.76 -3.86
C PRO A 32 15.75 10.29 -3.86
N GLU A 33 16.58 10.95 -4.66
CA GLU A 33 16.58 12.41 -4.84
C GLU A 33 15.26 12.93 -5.42
N THR A 34 14.42 12.09 -6.02
CA THR A 34 13.09 12.47 -6.51
C THR A 34 12.02 12.48 -5.42
N LEU A 35 12.35 12.06 -4.20
CA LEU A 35 11.47 12.04 -3.03
C LEU A 35 11.68 13.25 -2.10
N THR A 36 12.09 14.39 -2.64
CA THR A 36 12.50 15.56 -1.87
C THR A 36 11.38 16.10 -0.99
N ARG A 37 10.17 16.28 -1.54
CA ARG A 37 9.03 16.83 -0.80
C ARG A 37 8.57 15.90 0.31
N PHE A 38 8.52 14.61 0.00
CA PHE A 38 8.21 13.58 1.00
C PHE A 38 9.22 13.58 2.15
N PHE A 39 10.50 13.67 1.85
CA PHE A 39 11.56 13.72 2.87
C PHE A 39 11.54 15.02 3.66
N ASP A 40 11.23 16.17 3.03
CA ASP A 40 11.05 17.44 3.73
C ASP A 40 9.86 17.38 4.71
N ALA A 41 8.77 16.74 4.30
CA ALA A 41 7.62 16.51 5.18
C ALA A 41 7.97 15.59 6.36
N LEU A 42 8.81 14.56 6.14
CA LEU A 42 9.32 13.72 7.23
C LEU A 42 10.23 14.47 8.18
N ASP A 43 11.08 15.38 7.69
CA ASP A 43 11.94 16.23 8.53
C ASP A 43 11.08 17.12 9.45
N ALA A 44 10.08 17.79 8.89
CA ALA A 44 9.16 18.62 9.66
C ALA A 44 8.39 17.79 10.72
N ALA A 45 7.86 16.63 10.32
CA ALA A 45 7.15 15.76 11.27
C ALA A 45 8.07 15.22 12.38
N ALA A 46 9.30 14.86 12.07
CA ALA A 46 10.28 14.39 13.04
C ALA A 46 10.75 15.50 14.01
N ALA A 47 10.74 16.75 13.57
CA ALA A 47 10.98 17.93 14.41
C ALA A 47 9.78 18.29 15.30
N GLY A 48 8.65 17.59 15.17
CA GLY A 48 7.40 17.92 15.87
C GLY A 48 6.67 19.10 15.23
N GLU A 49 7.01 19.44 14.00
CA GLU A 49 6.44 20.52 13.22
C GLU A 49 5.40 19.98 12.22
N GLY A 50 4.49 20.83 11.80
CA GLY A 50 3.45 20.48 10.85
C GLY A 50 2.06 20.41 11.47
N GLU A 51 1.07 20.86 10.71
CA GLU A 51 -0.34 20.92 11.12
C GLU A 51 -1.10 19.62 10.84
N ARG A 52 -0.52 18.74 10.02
CA ARG A 52 -1.10 17.47 9.61
C ARG A 52 -0.03 16.38 9.54
N PRO A 53 -0.41 15.11 9.64
CA PRO A 53 0.53 14.01 9.44
C PRO A 53 1.01 13.93 7.98
N VAL A 54 2.24 13.46 7.81
CA VAL A 54 2.77 13.00 6.52
C VAL A 54 1.95 11.79 6.06
N HIS A 55 1.43 11.84 4.85
CA HIS A 55 0.53 10.83 4.33
C HIS A 55 1.16 10.07 3.16
N ILE A 56 1.38 8.77 3.35
CA ILE A 56 1.77 7.83 2.31
C ILE A 56 0.52 7.11 1.82
N LEU A 57 0.24 7.21 0.52
CA LEU A 57 -0.89 6.54 -0.14
C LEU A 57 -0.38 5.44 -1.07
N GLN A 58 -0.52 4.18 -0.67
CA GLN A 58 -0.20 3.05 -1.53
C GLN A 58 -1.43 2.55 -2.27
N LEU A 59 -1.33 2.50 -3.60
CA LEU A 59 -2.31 1.97 -4.53
C LEU A 59 -1.73 0.69 -5.15
N GLY A 60 -2.51 -0.39 -5.18
CA GLY A 60 -1.99 -1.66 -5.69
C GLY A 60 -3.01 -2.78 -5.80
N ASP A 61 -2.47 -3.98 -5.87
CA ASP A 61 -3.17 -5.24 -6.04
C ASP A 61 -3.38 -6.00 -4.71
N SER A 62 -3.40 -7.34 -4.78
CA SER A 62 -3.57 -8.23 -3.61
C SER A 62 -2.47 -8.09 -2.55
N HIS A 63 -1.25 -7.68 -2.90
CA HIS A 63 -0.19 -7.43 -1.94
C HIS A 63 -0.48 -6.19 -1.07
N THR A 64 -1.13 -5.19 -1.65
CA THR A 64 -1.56 -3.97 -0.94
C THR A 64 -2.81 -4.24 -0.10
N VAL A 65 -3.79 -4.97 -0.64
CA VAL A 65 -5.07 -5.24 0.03
C VAL A 65 -4.91 -6.02 1.34
N GLY A 66 -3.89 -6.88 1.43
CA GLY A 66 -3.59 -7.65 2.63
C GLY A 66 -3.13 -6.80 3.81
N ASP A 67 -2.75 -5.55 3.58
CA ASP A 67 -2.22 -4.59 4.57
C ASP A 67 -1.07 -5.17 5.43
N LEU A 68 -0.39 -6.22 4.98
CA LEU A 68 0.71 -6.83 5.73
C LEU A 68 1.99 -5.98 5.60
N ILE A 69 2.36 -5.64 4.37
CA ILE A 69 3.54 -4.84 4.05
C ILE A 69 3.32 -3.39 4.52
N THR A 70 2.21 -2.80 4.15
CA THR A 70 1.85 -1.42 4.49
C THR A 70 1.69 -1.21 5.99
N ALA A 71 1.18 -2.19 6.73
CA ALA A 71 1.11 -2.13 8.19
C ALA A 71 2.49 -2.16 8.85
N SER A 72 3.43 -2.94 8.32
CA SER A 72 4.82 -2.96 8.80
C SER A 72 5.49 -1.60 8.56
N VAL A 73 5.37 -1.04 7.35
CA VAL A 73 5.87 0.31 7.02
C VAL A 73 5.26 1.35 7.95
N ARG A 74 3.93 1.34 8.11
CA ARG A 74 3.18 2.25 8.98
C ARG A 74 3.66 2.19 10.42
N SER A 75 3.73 0.98 10.99
CA SER A 75 4.14 0.81 12.38
C SER A 75 5.57 1.30 12.63
N ARG A 76 6.49 1.04 11.71
CA ARG A 76 7.91 1.44 11.84
C ARG A 76 8.07 2.95 11.75
N LEU A 77 7.43 3.60 10.78
CA LEU A 77 7.47 5.06 10.64
C LEU A 77 6.75 5.76 11.80
N GLN A 78 5.59 5.25 12.22
CA GLN A 78 4.87 5.79 13.38
C GLN A 78 5.63 5.65 14.69
N ASN A 79 6.37 4.57 14.87
CA ASN A 79 7.21 4.38 16.08
C ASN A 79 8.41 5.32 16.10
N SER A 80 8.93 5.75 14.95
CA SER A 80 10.09 6.64 14.87
C SER A 80 9.74 8.13 14.83
N ILE A 81 8.58 8.49 14.27
CA ILE A 81 8.21 9.89 14.00
C ILE A 81 6.98 10.31 14.79
N GLY A 82 5.97 9.44 14.88
CA GLY A 82 4.71 9.74 15.53
C GLY A 82 3.51 9.18 14.77
N ARG A 83 2.39 9.02 15.47
CA ARG A 83 1.17 8.45 14.91
C ARG A 83 0.34 9.51 14.20
N GLY A 84 0.16 9.36 12.90
CA GLY A 84 -0.65 10.25 12.05
C GLY A 84 -2.04 9.71 11.72
N GLY A 85 -2.44 8.58 12.28
CA GLY A 85 -3.70 7.91 11.98
C GLY A 85 -3.53 6.71 11.05
N ARG A 86 -4.68 6.08 10.68
CA ARG A 86 -4.70 4.91 9.80
C ARG A 86 -4.60 5.30 8.31
N GLY A 87 -5.06 6.51 7.96
CA GLY A 87 -5.23 6.92 6.58
C GLY A 87 -6.53 6.39 5.96
N ALA A 88 -6.56 6.34 4.62
CA ALA A 88 -7.72 5.96 3.86
C ALA A 88 -7.95 4.44 3.85
N LEU A 89 -9.22 4.07 3.78
CA LEU A 89 -9.78 2.73 3.77
C LEU A 89 -10.88 2.64 2.70
N PRO A 90 -11.19 1.45 2.18
CA PRO A 90 -12.49 1.21 1.54
C PRO A 90 -13.64 1.60 2.47
N PRO A 91 -14.82 1.89 1.94
CA PRO A 91 -15.95 2.36 2.74
C PRO A 91 -16.65 1.24 3.54
N GLY A 92 -15.93 0.22 3.95
CA GLY A 92 -16.37 -0.98 4.65
C GLY A 92 -15.49 -2.17 4.31
N LYS A 93 -16.01 -3.38 4.45
CA LYS A 93 -15.32 -4.63 4.09
C LYS A 93 -15.65 -5.03 2.65
N PRO A 94 -14.75 -4.80 1.69
CA PRO A 94 -15.03 -5.10 0.28
C PRO A 94 -15.11 -6.61 0.00
N TYR A 95 -14.65 -7.45 0.92
CA TYR A 95 -14.77 -8.91 0.89
C TYR A 95 -14.68 -9.48 2.32
N ALA A 96 -15.24 -10.68 2.55
CA ALA A 96 -15.45 -11.25 3.87
C ALA A 96 -14.19 -11.39 4.75
N LEU A 97 -13.03 -11.60 4.14
CA LEU A 97 -11.75 -11.75 4.85
C LEU A 97 -10.94 -10.46 4.95
N TYR A 98 -11.53 -9.31 4.61
CA TYR A 98 -10.84 -8.04 4.73
C TYR A 98 -10.62 -7.68 6.20
N GLN A 99 -9.36 -7.60 6.59
CA GLN A 99 -8.93 -7.29 7.95
C GLN A 99 -7.79 -6.26 7.90
N PRO A 100 -8.12 -4.97 7.75
CA PRO A 100 -7.12 -3.93 7.78
C PRO A 100 -6.46 -3.90 9.16
N ARG A 101 -5.16 -3.62 9.21
CA ARG A 101 -4.41 -3.51 10.46
C ARG A 101 -4.59 -2.12 11.08
N GLN A 102 -4.47 -2.04 12.40
CA GLN A 102 -4.64 -0.85 13.24
C GLN A 102 -6.05 -0.27 13.31
N VAL A 103 -7.03 -0.91 12.67
CA VAL A 103 -8.45 -0.57 12.77
C VAL A 103 -9.29 -1.82 12.59
N GLU A 104 -10.31 -1.97 13.41
CA GLU A 104 -11.37 -2.98 13.24
C GLU A 104 -12.61 -2.33 12.65
N LEU A 105 -13.29 -3.05 11.75
CA LEU A 105 -14.52 -2.62 11.08
C LEU A 105 -15.67 -3.53 11.48
N PHE A 106 -16.77 -2.92 11.92
CA PHE A 106 -18.01 -3.62 12.29
C PHE A 106 -19.17 -3.06 11.47
N GLU A 107 -19.80 -3.91 10.68
CA GLU A 107 -20.86 -3.55 9.73
C GLU A 107 -22.21 -4.07 10.20
N GLN A 108 -23.25 -3.23 10.06
CA GLN A 108 -24.65 -3.60 10.24
C GLN A 108 -25.46 -3.05 9.06
N ALA A 109 -26.09 -3.93 8.29
CA ALA A 109 -26.79 -3.56 7.05
C ALA A 109 -25.96 -2.62 6.14
N TRP A 110 -24.65 -2.91 6.06
CA TRP A 110 -23.64 -2.11 5.39
C TRP A 110 -22.77 -3.04 4.54
N THR A 111 -22.95 -3.00 3.22
CA THR A 111 -22.26 -3.92 2.32
C THR A 111 -21.44 -3.14 1.30
N ALA A 112 -20.15 -3.10 1.51
CA ALA A 112 -19.23 -2.58 0.53
C ALA A 112 -19.10 -3.55 -0.65
N VAL A 113 -19.05 -3.01 -1.86
CA VAL A 113 -18.92 -3.76 -3.10
C VAL A 113 -17.66 -3.32 -3.83
N THR A 114 -16.85 -4.29 -4.24
CA THR A 114 -15.72 -4.09 -5.15
C THR A 114 -16.07 -4.76 -6.48
N PRO A 115 -16.27 -4.00 -7.55
CA PRO A 115 -16.40 -4.58 -8.88
C PRO A 115 -15.16 -5.40 -9.22
N GLY A 116 -15.33 -6.52 -9.91
CA GLY A 116 -14.20 -7.35 -10.34
C GLY A 116 -13.25 -6.59 -11.27
N PRO A 117 -11.94 -6.89 -11.23
CA PRO A 117 -10.97 -6.30 -12.15
C PRO A 117 -11.38 -6.45 -13.60
N GLY A 118 -11.13 -5.42 -14.44
CA GLY A 118 -11.54 -5.38 -15.83
C GLY A 118 -13.04 -5.11 -16.06
N SER A 119 -13.84 -5.01 -15.00
CA SER A 119 -15.28 -4.70 -15.10
C SER A 119 -15.50 -3.23 -15.48
N ALA A 120 -16.50 -2.95 -16.33
CA ALA A 120 -16.93 -1.59 -16.65
C ALA A 120 -17.43 -0.83 -15.39
N ALA A 121 -17.92 -1.53 -14.38
CA ALA A 121 -18.36 -0.93 -13.12
C ALA A 121 -17.20 -0.34 -12.28
N MET A 122 -15.94 -0.67 -12.59
CA MET A 122 -14.76 -0.05 -11.97
C MET A 122 -14.65 1.45 -12.29
N SER A 123 -15.25 1.94 -13.36
CA SER A 123 -15.29 3.36 -13.70
C SER A 123 -16.15 4.21 -12.77
N GLY A 124 -17.00 3.60 -11.97
CA GLY A 124 -17.90 4.29 -11.03
C GLY A 124 -17.39 4.38 -9.59
N VAL A 125 -16.10 4.10 -9.34
CA VAL A 125 -15.54 4.07 -7.98
C VAL A 125 -14.26 4.91 -7.87
N GLY A 126 -13.92 5.31 -6.64
CA GLY A 126 -12.69 6.05 -6.32
C GLY A 126 -11.47 5.16 -6.18
N LEU A 127 -10.42 5.68 -5.54
CA LEU A 127 -9.11 5.01 -5.39
C LEU A 127 -9.20 3.69 -4.60
N SER A 128 -10.15 3.56 -3.68
CA SER A 128 -10.36 2.32 -2.94
C SER A 128 -10.79 1.14 -3.83
N GLY A 129 -11.34 1.43 -5.00
CA GLY A 129 -11.93 0.41 -5.88
C GLY A 129 -13.25 -0.16 -5.38
N SER A 130 -13.81 0.42 -4.34
CA SER A 130 -15.01 -0.06 -3.67
C SER A 130 -16.02 1.07 -3.49
N ARG A 131 -17.27 0.70 -3.25
CA ARG A 131 -18.33 1.63 -2.89
C ARG A 131 -19.35 0.94 -1.99
N VAL A 132 -20.10 1.73 -1.26
CA VAL A 132 -21.28 1.27 -0.53
C VAL A 132 -22.44 2.21 -0.79
N LEU A 133 -23.61 1.65 -1.11
CA LEU A 133 -24.84 2.42 -1.22
C LEU A 133 -25.64 2.24 0.09
N ILE A 134 -25.79 3.33 0.82
CA ILE A 134 -26.36 3.35 2.17
C ILE A 134 -27.78 3.96 2.09
N TRP A 135 -28.75 3.29 2.73
CA TRP A 135 -30.13 3.72 2.80
C TRP A 135 -30.61 3.67 4.25
N GLY A 136 -30.91 4.86 4.81
CA GLY A 136 -31.62 4.97 6.08
C GLY A 136 -30.82 4.60 7.33
N GLU A 137 -31.43 4.87 8.47
CA GLU A 137 -30.81 4.82 9.81
C GLU A 137 -30.47 3.40 10.33
N GLY A 138 -30.94 2.36 9.65
CA GLY A 138 -30.64 0.95 10.00
C GLY A 138 -29.24 0.48 9.60
N SER A 139 -28.54 1.26 8.78
CA SER A 139 -27.20 0.93 8.27
C SER A 139 -26.12 1.62 9.08
N SER A 140 -25.08 0.88 9.49
CA SER A 140 -23.94 1.48 10.18
C SER A 140 -22.62 0.78 9.91
N LEU A 141 -21.53 1.60 9.94
CA LEU A 141 -20.14 1.14 9.97
C LEU A 141 -19.48 1.71 11.21
N ARG A 142 -19.04 0.87 12.13
CA ARG A 142 -18.19 1.28 13.25
C ARG A 142 -16.75 0.95 12.95
N MET A 143 -15.90 1.95 13.10
CA MET A 143 -14.46 1.86 13.00
C MET A 143 -13.88 1.98 14.41
N GLU A 144 -12.98 1.05 14.79
CA GLU A 144 -12.34 1.04 16.10
C GLU A 144 -10.83 0.93 15.93
N ALA A 145 -10.09 1.93 16.40
CA ALA A 145 -8.65 1.96 16.35
C ALA A 145 -8.04 0.95 17.34
N GLU A 146 -7.09 0.14 16.88
CA GLU A 146 -6.41 -0.85 17.71
C GLU A 146 -5.42 -0.23 18.70
N GLY A 147 -5.25 -0.87 19.83
CA GLY A 147 -4.29 -0.47 20.85
C GLY A 147 -4.54 0.93 21.41
N SER A 148 -3.53 1.77 21.45
CA SER A 148 -3.60 3.17 21.92
C SER A 148 -3.78 4.19 20.77
N ALA A 149 -4.06 3.73 19.55
CA ALA A 149 -4.30 4.62 18.44
C ALA A 149 -5.61 5.41 18.62
N ALA A 150 -5.62 6.64 18.14
CA ALA A 150 -6.78 7.50 18.11
C ALA A 150 -6.74 8.36 16.83
N PHE A 151 -7.86 8.95 16.48
CA PHE A 151 -7.99 9.86 15.37
C PHE A 151 -8.84 11.06 15.76
N SER A 152 -8.59 12.20 15.13
CA SER A 152 -9.29 13.47 15.40
C SER A 152 -10.01 13.97 14.16
N ARG A 153 -9.69 13.41 12.98
CA ARG A 153 -10.23 13.83 11.69
C ARG A 153 -10.70 12.61 10.91
N ILE A 154 -11.96 12.67 10.45
CA ILE A 154 -12.59 11.67 9.61
C ILE A 154 -12.93 12.32 8.27
N VAL A 155 -12.53 11.71 7.16
CA VAL A 155 -12.85 12.18 5.81
C VAL A 155 -13.69 11.12 5.11
N LEU A 156 -14.86 11.52 4.61
CA LEU A 156 -15.84 10.68 3.93
C LEU A 156 -15.94 11.14 2.48
N CYS A 157 -15.58 10.31 1.52
CA CYS A 157 -15.64 10.66 0.10
C CYS A 157 -16.69 9.82 -0.62
N GLY A 158 -17.53 10.46 -1.42
CA GLY A 158 -18.62 9.79 -2.12
C GLY A 158 -19.22 10.63 -3.24
N ALA A 159 -20.25 10.10 -3.87
CA ALA A 159 -21.02 10.82 -4.84
C ALA A 159 -21.84 11.95 -4.17
N SER A 160 -21.88 13.12 -4.80
CA SER A 160 -22.67 14.26 -4.35
C SER A 160 -23.68 14.68 -5.41
N GLY A 161 -24.74 15.36 -5.00
CA GLY A 161 -25.76 15.88 -5.91
C GLY A 161 -27.06 16.23 -5.22
N PRO A 162 -28.05 16.77 -5.96
CA PRO A 162 -29.30 17.27 -5.38
C PRO A 162 -30.14 16.21 -4.63
N ALA A 163 -29.99 14.95 -5.00
CA ALA A 163 -30.72 13.82 -4.38
C ALA A 163 -29.89 13.01 -3.41
N ALA A 164 -28.60 13.39 -3.18
CA ALA A 164 -27.74 12.69 -2.25
C ALA A 164 -28.17 12.89 -0.81
N GLY A 165 -28.03 11.86 0.00
CA GLY A 165 -28.48 11.80 1.37
C GLY A 165 -27.47 12.31 2.41
N THR A 166 -27.69 11.89 3.64
CA THR A 166 -26.86 12.26 4.79
C THR A 166 -26.33 11.02 5.52
N LEU A 167 -25.20 11.19 6.19
CA LEU A 167 -24.69 10.28 7.20
C LEU A 167 -24.57 11.00 8.54
N THR A 168 -24.76 10.26 9.62
CA THR A 168 -24.41 10.75 10.96
C THR A 168 -23.09 10.10 11.39
N VAL A 169 -22.14 10.92 11.78
CA VAL A 169 -20.86 10.49 12.38
C VAL A 169 -20.96 10.63 13.87
N ARG A 170 -20.87 9.53 14.61
CA ARG A 170 -20.88 9.51 16.08
C ARG A 170 -19.52 9.05 16.59
N ALA A 171 -18.85 9.92 17.38
CA ALA A 171 -17.54 9.64 17.97
C ALA A 171 -17.49 10.19 19.40
N GLY A 172 -17.29 9.32 20.39
CA GLY A 172 -17.42 9.71 21.80
C GLY A 172 -18.81 10.25 22.10
N PHE A 173 -18.88 11.48 22.61
CA PHE A 173 -20.13 12.21 22.89
C PHE A 173 -20.55 13.13 21.74
N SER A 174 -19.77 13.23 20.68
CA SER A 174 -20.04 14.09 19.53
C SER A 174 -20.86 13.36 18.48
N GLU A 175 -21.83 14.07 17.91
CA GLU A 175 -22.62 13.63 16.78
C GLU A 175 -22.66 14.73 15.72
N THR A 176 -22.31 14.41 14.49
CA THR A 176 -22.23 15.35 13.37
C THR A 176 -22.99 14.77 12.18
N VAL A 177 -23.96 15.52 11.66
CA VAL A 177 -24.65 15.15 10.41
C VAL A 177 -23.84 15.66 9.23
N VAL A 178 -23.50 14.76 8.32
CA VAL A 178 -22.73 15.01 7.11
C VAL A 178 -23.65 14.87 5.89
N SER A 179 -23.80 15.92 5.11
CA SER A 179 -24.61 15.92 3.89
C SER A 179 -23.76 15.79 2.64
N PHE A 180 -24.21 14.93 1.72
CA PHE A 180 -23.66 14.83 0.36
C PHE A 180 -24.54 15.55 -0.67
N ALA A 181 -25.59 16.25 -0.22
CA ALA A 181 -26.40 17.09 -1.10
C ALA A 181 -25.60 18.27 -1.61
N ASP A 182 -25.56 18.42 -2.95
CA ASP A 182 -24.93 19.53 -3.66
C ASP A 182 -25.85 20.00 -4.81
N ALA A 183 -25.64 21.22 -5.30
CA ALA A 183 -26.44 21.78 -6.39
C ALA A 183 -26.30 21.01 -7.71
N ALA A 184 -25.16 20.42 -7.97
CA ALA A 184 -24.88 19.60 -9.16
C ALA A 184 -24.36 18.22 -8.77
N ALA A 185 -24.63 17.24 -9.64
CA ALA A 185 -24.06 15.89 -9.45
C ALA A 185 -22.54 15.91 -9.65
N GLY A 186 -21.83 15.14 -8.79
CA GLY A 186 -20.38 15.06 -8.83
C GLY A 186 -19.84 14.13 -7.75
N ALA A 187 -18.68 14.47 -7.23
CA ALA A 187 -18.05 13.81 -6.09
C ALA A 187 -17.63 14.86 -5.07
N ALA A 188 -17.72 14.49 -3.78
CA ALA A 188 -17.29 15.36 -2.70
C ALA A 188 -16.68 14.54 -1.57
N CYS A 189 -15.67 15.11 -0.92
CA CYS A 189 -15.23 14.66 0.39
C CYS A 189 -15.76 15.61 1.46
N ARG A 190 -16.19 15.05 2.58
CA ARG A 190 -16.68 15.77 3.74
C ARG A 190 -15.79 15.44 4.93
N GLU A 191 -15.30 16.46 5.58
CA GLU A 191 -14.42 16.34 6.73
C GLU A 191 -15.20 16.56 8.02
N VAL A 192 -14.98 15.68 8.99
CA VAL A 192 -15.45 15.83 10.37
C VAL A 192 -14.23 15.91 11.29
N ARG A 193 -14.07 17.07 11.94
CA ARG A 193 -13.08 17.26 13.00
C ARG A 193 -13.74 16.96 14.34
N LEU A 194 -13.09 16.13 15.14
CA LEU A 194 -13.54 15.77 16.48
C LEU A 194 -12.96 16.75 17.48
N GLY A 195 -13.76 17.19 18.44
CA GLY A 195 -13.28 18.09 19.51
C GLY A 195 -12.22 17.44 20.40
N GLU A 196 -12.29 16.12 20.54
CA GLU A 196 -11.30 15.30 21.26
C GLU A 196 -10.95 14.08 20.40
N PRO A 197 -9.70 13.58 20.47
CA PRO A 197 -9.32 12.37 19.77
C PRO A 197 -10.17 11.18 20.22
N ALA A 198 -10.69 10.43 19.26
CA ALA A 198 -11.53 9.26 19.51
C ALA A 198 -10.83 7.98 19.08
N ARG A 199 -11.10 6.88 19.81
CA ARG A 199 -10.68 5.53 19.43
C ARG A 199 -11.67 4.82 18.55
N SER A 200 -12.92 5.28 18.54
CA SER A 200 -13.96 4.71 17.69
C SER A 200 -14.87 5.80 17.12
N ALA A 201 -15.37 5.52 15.93
CA ALA A 201 -16.44 6.30 15.30
C ALA A 201 -17.42 5.36 14.63
N THR A 202 -18.70 5.74 14.63
CA THR A 202 -19.75 5.03 13.93
C THR A 202 -20.36 5.96 12.88
N LEU A 203 -20.33 5.53 11.63
CA LEU A 203 -21.08 6.12 10.53
C LEU A 203 -22.46 5.48 10.51
N ILE A 204 -23.52 6.26 10.50
CA ILE A 204 -24.91 5.80 10.52
C ILE A 204 -25.61 6.42 9.32
N GLY A 205 -26.34 5.62 8.54
CA GLY A 205 -27.16 6.13 7.45
C GLY A 205 -28.22 7.09 7.97
N GLY A 206 -28.40 8.22 7.27
CA GLY A 206 -29.42 9.22 7.60
C GLY A 206 -30.54 9.26 6.56
N THR A 207 -30.96 10.43 6.16
CA THR A 207 -32.02 10.62 5.15
C THR A 207 -31.46 10.49 3.74
N GLY A 208 -32.24 9.89 2.86
CA GLY A 208 -31.86 9.68 1.45
C GLY A 208 -30.81 8.61 1.26
N ALA A 209 -30.26 8.52 0.05
CA ALA A 209 -29.21 7.58 -0.30
C ALA A 209 -27.84 8.25 -0.27
N VAL A 210 -26.84 7.56 0.28
CA VAL A 210 -25.43 7.97 0.19
C VAL A 210 -24.65 6.87 -0.53
N ASP A 211 -23.92 7.27 -1.57
CA ASP A 211 -22.98 6.42 -2.28
C ASP A 211 -21.57 6.80 -1.83
N LEU A 212 -21.03 6.06 -0.87
CA LEU A 212 -19.75 6.32 -0.24
C LEU A 212 -18.65 5.47 -0.91
N HIS A 213 -17.51 6.08 -1.23
CA HIS A 213 -16.42 5.44 -1.97
C HIS A 213 -15.18 5.21 -1.12
N SER A 214 -15.00 5.98 -0.08
CA SER A 214 -13.88 5.79 0.87
C SER A 214 -14.12 6.50 2.19
N VAL A 215 -13.38 6.04 3.20
CA VAL A 215 -13.30 6.65 4.52
C VAL A 215 -11.84 6.79 4.90
N ALA A 216 -11.42 7.94 5.46
CA ALA A 216 -10.07 8.07 5.99
C ALA A 216 -10.11 8.59 7.43
N THR A 217 -9.15 8.14 8.24
CA THR A 217 -8.98 8.58 9.62
C THR A 217 -7.56 9.08 9.84
N PHE A 218 -7.43 10.31 10.35
CA PHE A 218 -6.15 10.94 10.63
C PHE A 218 -6.11 11.45 12.08
N ALA A 219 -4.91 11.51 12.65
CA ALA A 219 -4.63 12.31 13.84
C ALA A 219 -4.41 13.76 13.44
N GLU A 220 -4.45 14.68 14.41
CA GLU A 220 -3.97 16.05 14.24
C GLU A 220 -2.47 16.14 14.52
N GLY A 221 -1.85 17.18 13.93
CA GLY A 221 -0.43 17.47 14.14
C GLY A 221 0.53 16.51 13.41
N PRO A 222 1.82 16.59 13.77
CA PRO A 222 2.86 15.82 13.10
C PRO A 222 2.75 14.32 13.40
N GLY A 223 3.25 13.50 12.47
CA GLY A 223 3.22 12.05 12.52
C GLY A 223 3.15 11.45 11.13
N VAL A 224 2.93 10.15 11.01
CA VAL A 224 2.83 9.46 9.72
C VAL A 224 1.54 8.65 9.63
N ALA A 225 0.81 8.82 8.54
CA ALA A 225 -0.31 7.97 8.13
C ALA A 225 0.07 7.18 6.87
N VAL A 226 -0.30 5.90 6.80
CA VAL A 226 -0.08 5.07 5.60
C VAL A 226 -1.38 4.40 5.20
N SER A 227 -1.90 4.80 4.07
CA SER A 227 -3.09 4.22 3.44
C SER A 227 -2.72 3.02 2.56
N ALA A 228 -3.49 1.96 2.64
CA ALA A 228 -3.36 0.78 1.80
C ALA A 228 -4.67 0.58 1.01
N LEU A 229 -4.68 0.99 -0.24
CA LEU A 229 -5.82 0.85 -1.14
C LEU A 229 -5.47 -0.10 -2.27
N GLY A 230 -5.71 -1.38 -2.05
CA GLY A 230 -5.50 -2.46 -3.00
C GLY A 230 -6.82 -3.11 -3.43
N VAL A 231 -6.80 -3.75 -4.59
CA VAL A 231 -7.89 -4.60 -5.08
C VAL A 231 -7.30 -5.93 -5.55
N ILE A 232 -7.88 -7.05 -5.10
CA ILE A 232 -7.43 -8.40 -5.50
C ILE A 232 -7.49 -8.53 -7.01
N GLY A 233 -6.39 -8.94 -7.62
CA GLY A 233 -6.28 -9.16 -9.07
C GLY A 233 -6.20 -7.88 -9.91
N ALA A 234 -6.17 -6.69 -9.28
CA ALA A 234 -6.15 -5.43 -10.03
C ALA A 234 -4.83 -5.21 -10.78
N THR A 235 -4.95 -4.48 -11.87
CA THR A 235 -3.89 -3.99 -12.74
C THR A 235 -3.93 -2.46 -12.80
N LEU A 236 -2.94 -1.86 -13.45
CA LEU A 236 -2.95 -0.43 -13.76
C LEU A 236 -4.15 0.01 -14.61
N ARG A 237 -4.74 -0.91 -15.40
CA ARG A 237 -5.97 -0.62 -16.15
C ARG A 237 -7.15 -0.33 -15.22
N ASP A 238 -7.22 -1.05 -14.10
CA ASP A 238 -8.28 -0.84 -13.11
C ASP A 238 -8.13 0.52 -12.42
N LEU A 239 -6.90 0.97 -12.16
CA LEU A 239 -6.63 2.32 -11.67
C LEU A 239 -7.01 3.38 -12.73
N ALA A 240 -6.71 3.12 -13.99
CA ALA A 240 -6.94 4.07 -15.07
C ALA A 240 -8.43 4.39 -15.30
N VAL A 241 -9.31 3.44 -15.03
CA VAL A 241 -10.77 3.59 -15.23
C VAL A 241 -11.51 4.09 -13.98
N ARG A 242 -10.82 4.41 -12.87
CA ARG A 242 -11.45 5.02 -11.69
C ARG A 242 -12.11 6.35 -12.04
N ASP A 243 -13.23 6.64 -11.39
CA ASP A 243 -13.98 7.88 -11.60
C ASP A 243 -13.09 9.11 -11.38
N PRO A 244 -12.88 9.96 -12.39
CA PRO A 244 -11.96 11.09 -12.29
C PRO A 244 -12.37 12.13 -11.25
N ALA A 245 -13.68 12.33 -11.05
CA ALA A 245 -14.19 13.31 -10.08
C ALA A 245 -13.98 12.80 -8.65
N VAL A 246 -14.24 11.52 -8.40
CA VAL A 246 -14.00 10.90 -7.08
C VAL A 246 -12.51 10.90 -6.77
N VAL A 247 -11.66 10.43 -7.71
CA VAL A 247 -10.19 10.38 -7.52
C VAL A 247 -9.63 11.77 -7.21
N ARG A 248 -10.09 12.82 -7.91
CA ARG A 248 -9.69 14.20 -7.63
C ARG A 248 -10.08 14.61 -6.22
N ALA A 249 -11.35 14.44 -5.85
CA ALA A 249 -11.85 14.81 -4.52
C ALA A 249 -11.11 14.08 -3.39
N GLU A 250 -10.83 12.78 -3.57
CA GLU A 250 -10.06 11.98 -2.63
C GLU A 250 -8.63 12.49 -2.45
N LEU A 251 -7.89 12.73 -3.54
CA LEU A 251 -6.51 13.22 -3.48
C LEU A 251 -6.43 14.62 -2.88
N GLU A 252 -7.34 15.52 -3.24
CA GLU A 252 -7.43 16.88 -2.67
C GLU A 252 -7.71 16.84 -1.16
N ALA A 253 -8.63 15.99 -0.70
CA ALA A 253 -9.01 15.90 0.70
C ALA A 253 -7.98 15.19 1.59
N TRP A 254 -7.27 14.20 1.04
CA TRP A 254 -6.27 13.43 1.80
C TRP A 254 -4.89 14.07 1.78
N GLY A 255 -4.53 14.81 0.74
CA GLY A 255 -3.26 15.51 0.60
C GLY A 255 -2.05 14.57 0.78
N PRO A 256 -1.85 13.52 -0.05
CA PRO A 256 -0.72 12.63 0.11
C PRO A 256 0.61 13.37 -0.15
N ASP A 257 1.63 13.05 0.64
CA ASP A 257 3.02 13.51 0.42
C ASP A 257 3.79 12.51 -0.44
N LEU A 258 3.40 11.22 -0.40
CA LEU A 258 3.95 10.16 -1.23
C LEU A 258 2.83 9.28 -1.78
N ILE A 259 2.79 9.11 -3.10
CA ILE A 259 1.94 8.11 -3.76
C ILE A 259 2.82 6.94 -4.20
N VAL A 260 2.47 5.73 -3.73
CA VAL A 260 3.17 4.49 -4.05
C VAL A 260 2.33 3.67 -5.01
N LEU A 261 2.87 3.36 -6.19
CA LEU A 261 2.27 2.48 -7.18
C LEU A 261 2.84 1.07 -7.04
N ALA A 262 2.02 0.14 -6.54
CA ALA A 262 2.39 -1.24 -6.24
C ALA A 262 1.57 -2.23 -7.11
N PHE A 263 1.74 -2.10 -8.43
CA PHE A 263 1.13 -2.94 -9.45
C PHE A 263 2.22 -3.69 -10.23
N GLY A 264 1.85 -4.65 -11.05
CA GLY A 264 2.75 -5.34 -11.96
C GLY A 264 2.72 -6.86 -11.83
N THR A 265 2.31 -7.39 -10.67
CA THR A 265 2.20 -8.84 -10.49
C THR A 265 1.15 -9.43 -11.45
N ASN A 266 -0.06 -8.87 -11.47
CA ASN A 266 -1.14 -9.37 -12.31
C ASN A 266 -0.87 -9.14 -13.80
N GLU A 267 -0.26 -8.02 -14.17
CA GLU A 267 0.24 -7.78 -15.52
C GLU A 267 1.28 -8.83 -15.93
N GLY A 268 2.23 -9.13 -15.04
CA GLY A 268 3.25 -10.16 -15.28
C GLY A 268 2.70 -11.58 -15.38
N PHE A 269 1.50 -11.83 -14.86
CA PHE A 269 0.79 -13.10 -14.99
C PHE A 269 -0.16 -13.17 -16.19
N ASP A 270 -0.34 -12.08 -16.92
CA ASP A 270 -1.15 -12.06 -18.15
C ASP A 270 -0.30 -12.54 -19.35
N PRO A 271 -0.54 -13.73 -19.91
CA PRO A 271 0.22 -14.24 -21.04
C PRO A 271 -0.03 -13.46 -22.35
N PHE A 272 -1.00 -12.56 -22.34
CA PHE A 272 -1.35 -11.69 -23.47
C PHE A 272 -0.93 -10.24 -23.25
N LEU A 273 -0.11 -9.96 -22.23
CA LEU A 273 0.39 -8.62 -21.97
C LEU A 273 1.09 -8.07 -23.22
N ASP A 274 0.64 -6.90 -23.67
CA ASP A 274 1.36 -6.10 -24.65
C ASP A 274 2.22 -5.06 -23.92
N PRO A 275 3.56 -5.23 -23.85
CA PRO A 275 4.44 -4.25 -23.24
C PRO A 275 4.36 -2.87 -23.90
N GLY A 276 4.05 -2.82 -25.21
CA GLY A 276 3.87 -1.59 -25.95
C GLY A 276 2.62 -0.80 -25.53
N ALA A 277 1.59 -1.48 -25.01
CA ALA A 277 0.41 -0.85 -24.41
C ALA A 277 0.59 -0.55 -22.92
N TYR A 278 1.36 -1.37 -22.19
CA TYR A 278 1.59 -1.21 -20.75
C TYR A 278 2.41 0.06 -20.42
N GLU A 279 3.46 0.33 -21.17
CA GLU A 279 4.31 1.51 -20.96
C GLU A 279 3.54 2.85 -21.06
N PRO A 280 2.79 3.13 -22.15
CA PRO A 280 1.98 4.36 -22.22
C PRO A 280 0.94 4.46 -21.10
N LEU A 281 0.35 3.33 -20.67
CA LEU A 281 -0.60 3.29 -19.58
C LEU A 281 0.07 3.73 -18.26
N LEU A 282 1.25 3.20 -17.94
CA LEU A 282 1.99 3.56 -16.73
C LEU A 282 2.39 5.04 -16.75
N ARG A 283 2.92 5.53 -17.87
CA ARG A 283 3.24 6.95 -18.08
C ARG A 283 2.02 7.85 -17.89
N GLY A 284 0.88 7.43 -18.44
CA GLY A 284 -0.39 8.15 -18.32
C GLY A 284 -0.88 8.22 -16.86
N GLN A 285 -0.76 7.14 -16.07
CA GLN A 285 -1.15 7.18 -14.67
C GLN A 285 -0.23 8.06 -13.82
N ILE A 286 1.08 8.01 -14.04
CA ILE A 286 2.03 8.90 -13.36
C ILE A 286 1.70 10.37 -13.68
N ALA A 287 1.50 10.72 -14.94
CA ALA A 287 1.13 12.07 -15.34
C ALA A 287 -0.19 12.53 -14.73
N ARG A 288 -1.21 11.65 -14.72
CA ARG A 288 -2.52 11.90 -14.09
C ARG A 288 -2.37 12.20 -12.60
N LEU A 289 -1.65 11.35 -11.87
CA LEU A 289 -1.47 11.51 -10.42
C LEU A 289 -0.69 12.79 -10.09
N ARG A 290 0.37 13.11 -10.85
CA ARG A 290 1.08 14.40 -10.71
C ARG A 290 0.18 15.60 -10.95
N SER A 291 -0.74 15.51 -11.91
CA SER A 291 -1.71 16.59 -12.17
C SER A 291 -2.74 16.76 -11.06
N LEU A 292 -3.14 15.66 -10.39
CA LEU A 292 -4.16 15.66 -9.35
C LEU A 292 -3.62 15.89 -7.94
N ALA A 293 -2.36 15.52 -7.70
CA ALA A 293 -1.64 15.69 -6.45
C ALA A 293 -0.23 16.24 -6.73
N PRO A 294 -0.09 17.51 -7.12
CA PRO A 294 1.17 18.08 -7.59
C PRO A 294 2.24 18.18 -6.49
N ASP A 295 1.82 18.12 -5.23
CA ASP A 295 2.72 18.18 -4.08
C ASP A 295 3.18 16.80 -3.60
N ALA A 296 2.63 15.71 -4.15
CA ALA A 296 3.03 14.36 -3.83
C ALA A 296 4.22 13.91 -4.70
N ASP A 297 5.22 13.32 -4.05
CA ASP A 297 6.22 12.53 -4.76
C ASP A 297 5.64 11.17 -5.15
N ILE A 298 6.27 10.50 -6.14
CA ILE A 298 5.79 9.19 -6.63
C ILE A 298 6.90 8.16 -6.51
N LEU A 299 6.54 6.99 -5.96
CA LEU A 299 7.38 5.80 -5.88
C LEU A 299 6.70 4.64 -6.61
N ILE A 300 7.44 3.95 -7.49
CA ILE A 300 7.00 2.68 -8.07
C ILE A 300 7.65 1.54 -7.29
N LEU A 301 6.86 0.62 -6.75
CA LEU A 301 7.38 -0.68 -6.30
C LEU A 301 7.43 -1.58 -7.53
N GLY A 302 8.63 -1.98 -7.94
CA GLY A 302 8.81 -2.93 -9.04
C GLY A 302 8.13 -4.26 -8.71
N ALA A 303 7.53 -4.91 -9.71
CA ALA A 303 6.84 -6.19 -9.50
C ALA A 303 7.78 -7.22 -8.82
N PRO A 304 7.34 -7.88 -7.73
CA PRO A 304 8.15 -8.88 -7.01
C PRO A 304 8.45 -10.11 -7.85
N ASP A 305 9.33 -10.99 -7.39
CA ASP A 305 9.37 -12.36 -7.91
C ASP A 305 8.09 -13.08 -7.52
N ALA A 306 7.52 -13.79 -8.48
CA ALA A 306 6.35 -14.63 -8.30
C ALA A 306 6.35 -15.76 -9.33
N GLN A 307 5.70 -16.88 -9.01
CA GLN A 307 5.77 -18.07 -9.83
C GLN A 307 4.43 -18.79 -9.93
N ARG A 308 4.29 -19.60 -10.98
CA ARG A 308 3.15 -20.49 -11.17
C ARG A 308 3.62 -21.94 -11.34
N PRO A 309 2.81 -22.92 -10.91
CA PRO A 309 3.13 -24.33 -11.07
C PRO A 309 2.89 -24.78 -12.53
N GLU A 310 3.84 -24.50 -13.40
CA GLU A 310 3.79 -24.94 -14.80
C GLU A 310 5.00 -25.83 -15.07
N GLY A 311 4.80 -26.97 -15.74
CA GLY A 311 5.89 -27.86 -16.16
C GLY A 311 6.95 -27.14 -17.00
N GLY A 312 8.22 -27.55 -16.85
CA GLY A 312 9.35 -26.94 -17.56
C GLY A 312 9.87 -25.66 -16.91
N GLY A 313 9.50 -25.37 -15.67
CA GLY A 313 10.03 -24.26 -14.88
C GLY A 313 11.49 -24.49 -14.44
N THR A 314 12.13 -23.44 -13.96
CA THR A 314 13.53 -23.46 -13.53
C THR A 314 13.70 -23.27 -12.02
N CYS A 315 12.62 -23.06 -11.28
CA CYS A 315 12.61 -22.87 -9.83
C CYS A 315 11.97 -24.10 -9.16
N GLY A 316 12.65 -24.67 -8.18
CA GLY A 316 12.20 -25.86 -7.46
C GLY A 316 13.03 -27.11 -7.80
N ASP A 317 12.57 -28.24 -7.31
CA ASP A 317 13.13 -29.57 -7.60
C ASP A 317 12.55 -30.16 -8.90
N GLU A 318 13.08 -31.33 -9.31
CA GLU A 318 12.66 -31.98 -10.55
C GLU A 318 11.19 -32.43 -10.57
N GLU A 319 10.55 -32.58 -9.40
CA GLU A 319 9.16 -33.04 -9.27
C GLU A 319 8.16 -31.87 -9.27
N THR A 320 8.57 -30.71 -8.75
CA THR A 320 7.71 -29.53 -8.53
C THR A 320 8.30 -28.28 -9.16
N LEU A 321 8.46 -28.30 -10.48
CA LEU A 321 9.04 -27.17 -11.20
C LEU A 321 8.08 -25.97 -11.21
N TRP A 322 8.51 -24.88 -10.60
CA TRP A 322 7.85 -23.58 -10.62
C TRP A 322 8.45 -22.69 -11.69
N ARG A 323 7.60 -21.91 -12.33
CA ARG A 323 8.00 -21.06 -13.45
C ARG A 323 7.71 -19.60 -13.14
N ILE A 324 8.71 -18.74 -13.36
CA ILE A 324 8.50 -17.30 -13.42
C ILE A 324 7.68 -16.99 -14.68
N PRO A 325 6.54 -16.30 -14.57
CA PRO A 325 5.79 -15.85 -15.76
C PRO A 325 6.68 -15.03 -16.69
N ARG A 326 6.61 -15.31 -17.97
CA ARG A 326 7.48 -14.72 -19.00
C ARG A 326 7.38 -13.20 -19.01
N GLU A 327 6.20 -12.67 -18.78
CA GLU A 327 5.87 -11.25 -18.86
C GLU A 327 6.31 -10.48 -17.61
N LEU A 328 6.54 -11.15 -16.49
CA LEU A 328 6.89 -10.51 -15.21
C LEU A 328 8.23 -9.74 -15.26
N PRO A 329 9.32 -10.27 -15.81
CA PRO A 329 10.55 -9.50 -16.05
C PRO A 329 10.33 -8.30 -16.99
N LEU A 330 9.52 -8.47 -18.04
CA LEU A 330 9.20 -7.38 -18.98
C LEU A 330 8.47 -6.23 -18.29
N VAL A 331 7.53 -6.54 -17.39
CA VAL A 331 6.84 -5.53 -16.58
C VAL A 331 7.84 -4.76 -15.72
N ARG A 332 8.73 -5.44 -15.00
CA ARG A 332 9.77 -4.80 -14.17
C ARG A 332 10.68 -3.88 -14.98
N ASP A 333 11.11 -4.32 -16.16
CA ASP A 333 11.97 -3.53 -17.05
C ASP A 333 11.26 -2.26 -17.53
N VAL A 334 9.97 -2.35 -17.88
CA VAL A 334 9.16 -1.19 -18.23
C VAL A 334 9.01 -0.26 -17.04
N GLN A 335 8.69 -0.77 -15.86
CA GLN A 335 8.52 0.02 -14.64
C GLN A 335 9.79 0.80 -14.30
N ARG A 336 10.96 0.15 -14.31
CA ARG A 336 12.25 0.80 -14.02
C ARG A 336 12.60 1.86 -15.06
N ARG A 337 12.43 1.57 -16.35
CA ARG A 337 12.67 2.52 -17.45
C ARG A 337 11.75 3.72 -17.36
N VAL A 338 10.46 3.52 -17.19
CA VAL A 338 9.47 4.61 -17.05
C VAL A 338 9.76 5.46 -15.81
N ALA A 339 10.15 4.84 -14.70
CA ALA A 339 10.53 5.57 -13.50
C ALA A 339 11.74 6.48 -13.76
N ALA A 340 12.75 5.99 -14.48
CA ALA A 340 13.92 6.79 -14.87
C ALA A 340 13.54 7.95 -15.78
N ASP A 341 12.78 7.67 -16.83
CA ASP A 341 12.41 8.67 -17.85
C ASP A 341 11.49 9.77 -17.31
N MET A 342 10.60 9.40 -16.38
CA MET A 342 9.66 10.35 -15.78
C MET A 342 10.17 10.99 -14.49
N GLY A 343 11.39 10.68 -14.02
CA GLY A 343 11.96 11.22 -12.80
C GLY A 343 11.06 10.92 -11.58
N VAL A 344 10.74 9.64 -11.35
CA VAL A 344 10.12 9.13 -10.13
C VAL A 344 11.01 8.08 -9.48
N ALA A 345 10.86 7.87 -8.19
CA ALA A 345 11.61 6.84 -7.48
C ALA A 345 11.13 5.43 -7.89
N PHE A 346 12.04 4.47 -7.83
CA PHE A 346 11.76 3.06 -8.06
C PHE A 346 12.39 2.23 -6.94
N TRP A 347 11.64 1.29 -6.38
CA TRP A 347 12.14 0.33 -5.42
C TRP A 347 12.19 -1.05 -6.05
N ASP A 348 13.40 -1.63 -6.16
CA ASP A 348 13.61 -2.95 -6.74
C ASP A 348 13.20 -4.05 -5.75
N TRP A 349 11.91 -4.33 -5.71
CA TRP A 349 11.35 -5.36 -4.84
C TRP A 349 11.90 -6.74 -5.18
N HIS A 350 12.04 -7.06 -6.47
CA HIS A 350 12.60 -8.32 -6.95
C HIS A 350 14.03 -8.54 -6.42
N ALA A 351 14.89 -7.52 -6.52
CA ALA A 351 16.25 -7.61 -5.98
C ALA A 351 16.24 -7.77 -4.45
N ARG A 352 15.35 -7.04 -3.75
CA ARG A 352 15.24 -7.14 -2.28
C ARG A 352 14.76 -8.51 -1.79
N MET A 353 13.99 -9.24 -2.58
CA MET A 353 13.60 -10.63 -2.30
C MET A 353 14.74 -11.62 -2.53
N GLY A 354 15.80 -11.23 -3.23
CA GLY A 354 16.92 -12.10 -3.62
C GLY A 354 16.88 -12.58 -5.06
N GLY A 355 16.16 -11.88 -5.95
CA GLY A 355 16.13 -12.12 -7.39
C GLY A 355 15.30 -13.32 -7.81
N ASP A 356 15.56 -13.84 -8.98
CA ASP A 356 14.85 -14.96 -9.59
C ASP A 356 14.77 -16.18 -8.68
N CYS A 357 13.65 -16.87 -8.71
CA CYS A 357 13.32 -18.03 -7.86
C CYS A 357 13.27 -17.72 -6.33
N SER A 358 13.30 -16.46 -5.93
CA SER A 358 13.18 -16.10 -4.51
C SER A 358 11.82 -16.48 -3.94
N ALA A 359 10.75 -16.36 -4.72
CA ALA A 359 9.41 -16.76 -4.29
C ALA A 359 9.36 -18.24 -3.88
N HIS A 360 9.98 -19.13 -4.68
CA HIS A 360 10.10 -20.56 -4.33
C HIS A 360 10.91 -20.75 -3.04
N ARG A 361 12.11 -20.13 -2.95
CA ARG A 361 12.97 -20.25 -1.76
C ARG A 361 12.27 -19.77 -0.50
N LEU A 362 11.54 -18.66 -0.58
CA LEU A 362 10.81 -18.07 0.55
C LEU A 362 9.55 -18.86 0.93
N ALA A 363 8.91 -19.55 -0.04
CA ALA A 363 7.74 -20.39 0.22
C ALA A 363 8.10 -21.75 0.81
N THR A 364 9.30 -22.30 0.47
CA THR A 364 9.77 -23.64 0.88
C THR A 364 10.79 -23.61 2.02
N ALA A 365 11.15 -22.43 2.52
CA ALA A 365 12.04 -22.31 3.66
C ALA A 365 11.46 -22.99 4.92
N TRP A 366 12.32 -23.36 5.88
CA TRP A 366 11.91 -23.90 7.17
C TRP A 366 10.92 -22.98 7.91
N GLU A 367 11.17 -21.69 7.87
CA GLU A 367 10.25 -20.64 8.31
C GLU A 367 9.79 -19.86 7.07
N PRO A 368 8.70 -20.28 6.43
CA PRO A 368 8.31 -19.69 5.17
C PRO A 368 7.84 -18.25 5.35
N LEU A 369 8.25 -17.39 4.43
CA LEU A 369 7.83 -15.99 4.34
C LEU A 369 6.77 -15.77 3.25
N MET A 370 6.61 -16.72 2.34
CA MET A 370 5.56 -16.71 1.33
C MET A 370 4.60 -17.88 1.52
N ARG A 371 3.40 -17.74 0.95
CA ARG A 371 2.41 -18.83 0.89
C ARG A 371 2.84 -19.86 -0.16
N GLY A 372 2.25 -21.05 -0.09
CA GLY A 372 2.52 -22.12 -1.05
C GLY A 372 2.04 -21.83 -2.49
N ASP A 373 1.41 -20.67 -2.73
CA ASP A 373 1.06 -20.19 -4.07
C ASP A 373 2.23 -19.51 -4.79
N HIS A 374 3.33 -19.27 -4.09
CA HIS A 374 4.56 -18.59 -4.58
C HIS A 374 4.30 -17.19 -5.18
N VAL A 375 3.24 -16.53 -4.72
CA VAL A 375 2.87 -15.18 -5.11
C VAL A 375 2.73 -14.29 -3.87
N HIS A 376 1.97 -14.75 -2.87
CA HIS A 376 1.59 -13.91 -1.73
C HIS A 376 2.46 -14.18 -0.50
N PHE A 377 2.81 -13.10 0.18
CA PHE A 377 3.47 -13.19 1.49
C PHE A 377 2.48 -13.67 2.57
N ASN A 378 2.99 -14.40 3.55
CA ASN A 378 2.32 -14.58 4.82
C ASN A 378 2.58 -13.38 5.76
N SER A 379 2.10 -13.43 7.01
CA SER A 379 2.26 -12.30 7.94
C SER A 379 3.74 -12.00 8.25
N ALA A 380 4.57 -13.02 8.43
CA ALA A 380 6.01 -12.84 8.70
C ALA A 380 6.73 -12.25 7.48
N GLY A 381 6.39 -12.71 6.27
CA GLY A 381 6.95 -12.19 5.03
C GLY A 381 6.51 -10.76 4.74
N GLY A 382 5.25 -10.42 5.04
CA GLY A 382 4.77 -9.05 4.91
C GLY A 382 5.50 -8.09 5.85
N ASP A 383 5.76 -8.52 7.10
CA ASP A 383 6.57 -7.72 8.04
C ASP A 383 8.01 -7.59 7.55
N TRP A 384 8.61 -8.68 7.09
CA TRP A 384 9.97 -8.71 6.55
C TRP A 384 10.16 -7.73 5.38
N ILE A 385 9.29 -7.77 4.36
CA ILE A 385 9.35 -6.87 3.19
C ILE A 385 9.05 -5.42 3.61
N GLY A 386 8.07 -5.20 4.48
CA GLY A 386 7.76 -3.87 4.99
C GLY A 386 8.91 -3.26 5.80
N GLN A 387 9.67 -4.09 6.53
CA GLN A 387 10.91 -3.68 7.19
C GLN A 387 11.95 -3.23 6.17
N MET A 388 12.15 -3.98 5.08
CA MET A 388 13.11 -3.61 4.05
C MET A 388 12.72 -2.32 3.36
N LEU A 389 11.46 -2.18 2.93
CA LEU A 389 10.99 -0.96 2.27
C LEU A 389 11.12 0.27 3.19
N SER A 390 10.64 0.17 4.44
CA SER A 390 10.76 1.27 5.40
C SER A 390 12.21 1.59 5.76
N GLY A 391 13.07 0.56 5.82
CA GLY A 391 14.51 0.71 6.05
C GLY A 391 15.21 1.46 4.94
N ASP A 392 14.96 1.07 3.67
CA ASP A 392 15.54 1.72 2.49
C ASP A 392 15.08 3.18 2.37
N LEU A 393 13.78 3.46 2.58
CA LEU A 393 13.25 4.83 2.61
C LEU A 393 13.88 5.66 3.73
N THR A 394 14.01 5.10 4.93
CA THR A 394 14.60 5.79 6.08
C THR A 394 16.10 6.03 5.89
N ALA A 395 16.83 5.07 5.30
CA ALA A 395 18.25 5.22 4.99
C ALA A 395 18.49 6.34 3.98
N ALA A 396 17.70 6.37 2.90
CA ALA A 396 17.76 7.41 1.89
C ALA A 396 17.41 8.80 2.46
N TRP A 397 16.35 8.87 3.26
CA TRP A 397 15.95 10.10 3.96
C TRP A 397 17.08 10.65 4.84
N ARG A 398 17.72 9.81 5.66
CA ARG A 398 18.81 10.21 6.57
C ARG A 398 20.09 10.55 5.82
N ALA A 399 20.42 9.85 4.74
CA ALA A 399 21.61 10.13 3.92
C ALA A 399 21.58 11.52 3.29
N ARG A 400 20.39 12.07 2.98
CA ARG A 400 20.20 13.42 2.45
C ARG A 400 20.69 14.52 3.41
N ALA A 401 20.53 14.28 4.73
CA ALA A 401 20.90 15.24 5.77
C ALA A 401 22.41 15.33 6.02
N VAL A 402 23.21 14.42 5.46
CA VAL A 402 24.69 14.46 5.56
C VAL A 402 25.21 15.29 4.37
N PRO A 403 25.72 16.53 4.59
CA PRO A 403 26.38 17.27 3.51
C PRO A 403 27.49 16.40 2.92
N ALA A 404 27.59 16.33 1.60
CA ALA A 404 28.74 15.72 0.95
C ALA A 404 30.00 16.34 1.54
N ALA A 405 30.83 15.51 2.19
CA ALA A 405 32.12 15.99 2.66
C ALA A 405 32.84 16.60 1.45
N ALA A 406 33.16 17.89 1.54
CA ALA A 406 33.93 18.56 0.49
C ALA A 406 35.21 17.73 0.30
N GLU A 407 35.35 17.13 -0.87
CA GLU A 407 36.62 16.56 -1.29
C GLU A 407 37.60 17.73 -1.39
N GLU A 408 38.52 17.84 -0.40
CA GLU A 408 39.68 18.70 -0.44
C GLU A 408 40.80 18.10 -1.33
#